data_74f91053c0c58dfaba674477c9555eef
#
_entry.id   74f91053c0c58dfaba674477c9555eef
#
_cell.length_a   1.000
_cell.length_b   1.000
_cell.length_c   1.000
_cell.angle_alpha   90.00
_cell.angle_beta   90.00
_cell.angle_gamma   90.00
#
_symmetry.space_group_name_H-M   'P 1'
#
loop_
_entity.id
_entity.type
_entity.pdbx_description
1 polymer ?
#
loop_
_entity_poly.entity_id
_entity_poly.type
_entity_poly.pdbx_seq_one_letter_code
_entity_poly.pdbx_strand_id
1 'polypeptide(L)'
;MPPRRKEIRKQREPESFESCMDAGVDQDERGERFSVGAKAERHYVKALSLYQQAAQFRPSSVDAWYNAARVQYVLGTQFHLPPDALVTLIDSCRLYVEALERAPMPSDGIPSASRLDVLSNGGYALQALAEFIDEWGTMEMDAACIITAERAGIKLRATLPTSLYMAAAMWFEQVIQGQELVLQQALVSITDPNAAHMKGPIIGDDRDDDAAEYTTSLVSPSSLLESLCDEVNVYLAILPQTHDSHELESV
;
A
#
# COMPACT_ATOMS: atom_id res chain seq x y z
N MET A 1 -9.78 54.38 7.01
CA MET A 1 -9.07 53.50 6.07
C MET A 1 -9.87 52.22 5.92
N PRO A 2 -10.33 51.82 4.71
CA PRO A 2 -11.00 50.55 4.50
C PRO A 2 -10.01 49.39 4.67
N PRO A 3 -10.43 48.24 5.22
CA PRO A 3 -9.54 47.11 5.40
C PRO A 3 -9.12 46.56 4.00
N ARG A 4 -7.78 46.38 3.84
CA ARG A 4 -7.22 45.76 2.65
C ARG A 4 -7.82 44.36 2.50
N ARG A 5 -8.59 44.13 1.45
CA ARG A 5 -9.02 42.80 0.97
C ARG A 5 -7.74 41.98 0.75
N LYS A 6 -7.51 40.95 1.57
CA LYS A 6 -6.49 39.94 1.28
C LYS A 6 -6.89 39.28 -0.05
N GLU A 7 -6.15 39.52 -1.09
CA GLU A 7 -6.26 38.74 -2.32
C GLU A 7 -6.01 37.29 -1.96
N ILE A 8 -7.03 36.48 -2.04
CA ILE A 8 -6.93 35.02 -1.97
C ILE A 8 -6.17 34.63 -3.22
N ARG A 9 -4.86 34.38 -3.10
CA ARG A 9 -4.06 33.76 -4.18
C ARG A 9 -4.78 32.45 -4.52
N LYS A 10 -5.44 32.39 -5.68
CA LYS A 10 -5.89 31.12 -6.25
C LYS A 10 -4.65 30.23 -6.33
N GLN A 11 -4.64 29.15 -5.55
CA GLN A 11 -3.62 28.12 -5.70
C GLN A 11 -3.72 27.64 -7.16
N ARG A 12 -2.62 27.78 -7.90
CA ARG A 12 -2.54 27.26 -9.26
C ARG A 12 -2.70 25.74 -9.17
N GLU A 13 -3.48 25.15 -10.06
CA GLU A 13 -3.57 23.69 -10.15
C GLU A 13 -2.19 23.13 -10.50
N PRO A 14 -1.77 22.00 -9.92
CA PRO A 14 -0.49 21.39 -10.25
C PRO A 14 -0.48 20.97 -11.72
N GLU A 15 0.60 21.32 -12.44
CA GLU A 15 0.72 21.13 -13.89
C GLU A 15 1.82 20.09 -14.25
N SER A 16 2.46 19.44 -13.25
CA SER A 16 3.50 18.43 -13.46
C SER A 16 3.40 17.28 -12.44
N PHE A 17 4.08 16.17 -12.75
CA PHE A 17 4.19 15.05 -11.84
C PHE A 17 4.70 15.49 -10.47
N GLU A 18 5.84 16.17 -10.41
CA GLU A 18 6.49 16.62 -9.19
C GLU A 18 5.55 17.53 -8.38
N SER A 19 4.94 18.50 -9.04
CA SER A 19 4.01 19.42 -8.36
C SER A 19 2.76 18.73 -7.82
N CYS A 20 2.30 17.67 -8.48
CA CYS A 20 1.19 16.84 -7.97
C CYS A 20 1.64 16.01 -6.75
N MET A 21 2.83 15.40 -6.80
CA MET A 21 3.38 14.62 -5.69
C MET A 21 3.59 15.50 -4.46
N ASP A 22 4.27 16.63 -4.60
CA ASP A 22 4.53 17.57 -3.49
C ASP A 22 3.23 18.08 -2.86
N ALA A 23 2.27 18.50 -3.70
CA ALA A 23 0.97 18.94 -3.22
C ALA A 23 0.16 17.80 -2.56
N GLY A 24 0.31 16.57 -3.06
CA GLY A 24 -0.27 15.35 -2.49
C GLY A 24 0.25 15.11 -1.08
N VAL A 25 1.57 15.12 -0.90
CA VAL A 25 2.23 14.96 0.41
C VAL A 25 1.78 16.06 1.39
N ASP A 26 1.76 17.33 0.96
CA ASP A 26 1.29 18.44 1.83
C ASP A 26 -0.17 18.23 2.31
N GLN A 27 -1.05 17.70 1.45
CA GLN A 27 -2.43 17.41 1.86
C GLN A 27 -2.51 16.18 2.78
N ASP A 28 -1.76 15.16 2.52
CA ASP A 28 -1.68 13.94 3.29
C ASP A 28 -1.20 14.23 4.73
N GLU A 29 -0.08 14.93 4.89
CA GLU A 29 0.42 15.41 6.19
C GLU A 29 -0.59 16.27 6.95
N ARG A 30 -1.41 17.05 6.24
CA ARG A 30 -2.49 17.80 6.87
C ARG A 30 -3.61 16.90 7.35
N GLY A 31 -3.94 15.85 6.58
CA GLY A 31 -4.86 14.80 6.99
C GLY A 31 -4.42 14.16 8.30
N GLU A 32 -3.17 13.74 8.37
CA GLU A 32 -2.57 13.14 9.57
C GLU A 32 -2.59 14.08 10.78
N ARG A 33 -2.27 15.35 10.59
CA ARG A 33 -2.32 16.35 11.69
C ARG A 33 -3.71 16.55 12.27
N PHE A 34 -4.77 16.40 11.48
CA PHE A 34 -6.15 16.50 11.98
C PHE A 34 -6.65 15.15 12.50
N SER A 35 -6.01 14.06 12.12
CA SER A 35 -6.23 12.66 12.47
C SER A 35 -7.65 12.14 12.24
N VAL A 36 -8.70 12.85 12.64
CA VAL A 36 -10.09 12.37 12.54
C VAL A 36 -11.05 13.47 12.07
N GLY A 37 -12.23 13.06 11.60
CA GLY A 37 -13.36 13.91 11.25
C GLY A 37 -13.27 14.52 9.85
N ALA A 38 -14.34 15.20 9.44
CA ALA A 38 -14.55 15.70 8.07
C ALA A 38 -13.46 16.66 7.54
N LYS A 39 -12.61 17.21 8.43
CA LYS A 39 -11.50 18.06 8.00
C LYS A 39 -10.31 17.22 7.55
N ALA A 40 -9.96 16.16 8.30
CA ALA A 40 -8.95 15.19 7.90
C ALA A 40 -9.34 14.51 6.60
N GLU A 41 -10.55 13.98 6.53
CA GLU A 41 -11.12 13.33 5.34
C GLU A 41 -10.97 14.20 4.07
N ARG A 42 -11.34 15.48 4.14
CA ARG A 42 -11.19 16.40 2.99
C ARG A 42 -9.75 16.57 2.52
N HIS A 43 -8.78 16.50 3.43
CA HIS A 43 -7.37 16.54 3.08
C HIS A 43 -6.95 15.24 2.40
N TYR A 44 -7.34 14.08 2.92
CA TYR A 44 -7.05 12.79 2.29
C TYR A 44 -7.72 12.65 0.91
N VAL A 45 -8.97 13.04 0.74
CA VAL A 45 -9.63 13.04 -0.58
C VAL A 45 -8.87 13.92 -1.59
N LYS A 46 -8.36 15.08 -1.13
CA LYS A 46 -7.56 15.95 -1.99
C LYS A 46 -6.18 15.35 -2.30
N ALA A 47 -5.51 14.73 -1.32
CA ALA A 47 -4.27 14.02 -1.53
C ALA A 47 -4.44 12.89 -2.56
N LEU A 48 -5.47 12.06 -2.41
CA LEU A 48 -5.82 11.00 -3.36
C LEU A 48 -5.95 11.53 -4.79
N SER A 49 -6.72 12.61 -4.99
CA SER A 49 -6.87 13.23 -6.31
C SER A 49 -5.54 13.68 -6.90
N LEU A 50 -4.64 14.23 -6.10
CA LEU A 50 -3.33 14.71 -6.53
C LEU A 50 -2.40 13.54 -6.91
N TYR A 51 -2.37 12.46 -6.11
CA TYR A 51 -1.60 11.26 -6.45
C TYR A 51 -2.13 10.56 -7.70
N GLN A 52 -3.45 10.52 -7.90
CA GLN A 52 -4.04 10.00 -9.14
C GLN A 52 -3.68 10.86 -10.35
N GLN A 53 -3.63 12.18 -10.22
CA GLN A 53 -3.14 13.08 -11.28
C GLN A 53 -1.65 12.84 -11.56
N ALA A 54 -0.82 12.67 -10.51
CA ALA A 54 0.59 12.32 -10.67
C ALA A 54 0.75 11.01 -11.45
N ALA A 55 -0.04 9.98 -11.14
CA ALA A 55 -0.05 8.72 -11.86
C ALA A 55 -0.46 8.88 -13.34
N GLN A 56 -1.30 9.86 -13.68
CA GLN A 56 -1.61 10.19 -15.08
C GLN A 56 -0.44 10.85 -15.80
N PHE A 57 0.31 11.74 -15.12
CA PHE A 57 1.51 12.37 -15.71
C PHE A 57 2.66 11.37 -15.90
N ARG A 58 2.83 10.43 -14.96
CA ARG A 58 3.88 9.40 -15.01
C ARG A 58 3.30 8.03 -14.63
N PRO A 59 2.66 7.33 -15.60
CA PRO A 59 2.01 6.04 -15.32
C PRO A 59 2.95 4.93 -14.81
N SER A 60 4.25 5.05 -15.03
CA SER A 60 5.27 4.11 -14.57
C SER A 60 5.75 4.36 -13.13
N SER A 61 5.32 5.45 -12.48
CA SER A 61 5.75 5.77 -11.12
C SER A 61 5.11 4.83 -10.10
N VAL A 62 5.92 4.06 -9.40
CA VAL A 62 5.49 3.24 -8.25
C VAL A 62 4.89 4.13 -7.16
N ASP A 63 5.57 5.21 -6.81
CA ASP A 63 5.22 6.09 -5.68
C ASP A 63 3.85 6.75 -5.85
N ALA A 64 3.49 7.15 -7.07
CA ALA A 64 2.19 7.77 -7.32
C ALA A 64 1.04 6.77 -7.07
N TRP A 65 1.18 5.53 -7.54
CA TRP A 65 0.20 4.47 -7.33
C TRP A 65 0.16 4.01 -5.87
N TYR A 66 1.33 3.84 -5.25
CA TYR A 66 1.46 3.46 -3.85
C TYR A 66 0.81 4.49 -2.91
N ASN A 67 1.13 5.78 -3.07
CA ASN A 67 0.56 6.82 -2.21
C ASN A 67 -0.96 6.96 -2.42
N ALA A 68 -1.45 6.82 -3.66
CA ALA A 68 -2.88 6.77 -3.92
C ALA A 68 -3.54 5.58 -3.21
N ALA A 69 -2.93 4.38 -3.26
CA ALA A 69 -3.41 3.17 -2.58
C ALA A 69 -3.47 3.35 -1.06
N ARG A 70 -2.40 3.90 -0.47
CA ARG A 70 -2.30 4.16 0.97
C ARG A 70 -3.38 5.13 1.46
N VAL A 71 -3.57 6.23 0.75
CA VAL A 71 -4.63 7.20 1.11
C VAL A 71 -6.01 6.58 0.95
N GLN A 72 -6.22 5.77 -0.09
CA GLN A 72 -7.49 5.06 -0.29
C GLN A 72 -7.75 4.07 0.86
N TYR A 73 -6.72 3.36 1.34
CA TYR A 73 -6.80 2.50 2.51
C TYR A 73 -7.23 3.26 3.78
N VAL A 74 -6.59 4.41 4.05
CA VAL A 74 -6.94 5.27 5.20
C VAL A 74 -8.39 5.75 5.11
N LEU A 75 -8.85 6.17 3.93
CA LEU A 75 -10.24 6.59 3.72
C LEU A 75 -11.21 5.44 4.00
N GLY A 76 -10.92 4.23 3.52
CA GLY A 76 -11.78 3.06 3.69
C GLY A 76 -11.87 2.56 5.12
N THR A 77 -10.73 2.60 5.85
CA THR A 77 -10.67 2.08 7.23
C THR A 77 -11.07 3.08 8.30
N GLN A 78 -10.91 4.38 8.07
CA GLN A 78 -11.07 5.39 9.13
C GLN A 78 -12.19 6.39 8.90
N PHE A 79 -12.64 6.59 7.67
CA PHE A 79 -13.59 7.67 7.34
C PHE A 79 -14.87 7.20 6.69
N HIS A 80 -14.83 6.16 5.88
CA HIS A 80 -16.01 5.69 5.19
C HIS A 80 -16.75 4.63 6.02
N LEU A 81 -18.06 4.60 5.86
CA LEU A 81 -18.94 3.59 6.44
C LEU A 81 -19.44 2.64 5.33
N PRO A 82 -19.94 1.44 5.67
CA PRO A 82 -20.58 0.57 4.70
C PRO A 82 -21.77 1.27 4.01
N PRO A 83 -21.98 1.11 2.69
CA PRO A 83 -21.22 0.25 1.76
C PRO A 83 -19.98 0.94 1.15
N ASP A 84 -19.79 2.26 1.33
CA ASP A 84 -18.72 3.04 0.68
C ASP A 84 -17.33 2.57 1.12
N ALA A 85 -17.18 2.15 2.38
CA ALA A 85 -15.93 1.59 2.90
C ALA A 85 -15.47 0.37 2.09
N LEU A 86 -16.40 -0.53 1.73
CA LEU A 86 -16.08 -1.72 0.93
C LEU A 86 -15.53 -1.34 -0.44
N VAL A 87 -16.20 -0.41 -1.15
CA VAL A 87 -15.74 0.06 -2.47
C VAL A 87 -14.34 0.68 -2.36
N THR A 88 -14.14 1.48 -1.31
CA THR A 88 -12.87 2.16 -1.06
C THR A 88 -11.73 1.18 -0.78
N LEU A 89 -11.97 0.14 0.01
CA LEU A 89 -10.98 -0.90 0.29
C LEU A 89 -10.64 -1.72 -0.96
N ILE A 90 -11.64 -2.06 -1.78
CA ILE A 90 -11.42 -2.73 -3.07
C ILE A 90 -10.54 -1.87 -3.99
N ASP A 91 -10.83 -0.58 -4.10
CA ASP A 91 -10.03 0.33 -4.90
C ASP A 91 -8.60 0.48 -4.35
N SER A 92 -8.42 0.46 -3.03
CA SER A 92 -7.09 0.44 -2.41
C SER A 92 -6.30 -0.80 -2.84
N CYS A 93 -6.88 -2.00 -2.70
CA CYS A 93 -6.23 -3.24 -3.13
C CYS A 93 -5.85 -3.19 -4.62
N ARG A 94 -6.74 -2.68 -5.49
CA ARG A 94 -6.45 -2.51 -6.91
C ARG A 94 -5.26 -1.59 -7.16
N LEU A 95 -5.19 -0.46 -6.46
CA LEU A 95 -4.09 0.50 -6.59
C LEU A 95 -2.75 -0.09 -6.11
N TYR A 96 -2.76 -0.94 -5.06
CA TYR A 96 -1.55 -1.67 -4.64
C TYR A 96 -1.09 -2.68 -5.68
N VAL A 97 -2.00 -3.40 -6.35
CA VAL A 97 -1.65 -4.28 -7.48
C VAL A 97 -1.01 -3.47 -8.62
N GLU A 98 -1.61 -2.33 -8.98
CA GLU A 98 -1.05 -1.42 -9.98
C GLU A 98 0.36 -0.92 -9.61
N ALA A 99 0.60 -0.61 -8.34
CA ALA A 99 1.92 -0.21 -7.85
C ALA A 99 2.92 -1.37 -7.93
N LEU A 100 2.50 -2.59 -7.55
CA LEU A 100 3.33 -3.79 -7.57
C LEU A 100 3.79 -4.18 -8.98
N GLU A 101 2.89 -4.06 -9.98
CA GLU A 101 3.21 -4.31 -11.38
C GLU A 101 4.28 -3.34 -11.93
N ARG A 102 4.36 -2.14 -11.37
CA ARG A 102 5.34 -1.11 -11.73
C ARG A 102 6.63 -1.18 -10.91
N ALA A 103 6.65 -1.95 -9.84
CA ALA A 103 7.82 -2.20 -9.01
C ALA A 103 8.51 -3.50 -9.46
N PRO A 104 9.36 -3.46 -10.51
CA PRO A 104 9.94 -4.66 -11.10
C PRO A 104 10.82 -5.38 -10.09
N MET A 105 10.90 -6.70 -10.24
CA MET A 105 11.89 -7.49 -9.55
C MET A 105 13.25 -7.24 -10.21
N PRO A 106 14.29 -6.81 -9.48
CA PRO A 106 15.62 -6.64 -10.03
C PRO A 106 16.20 -7.96 -10.53
N SER A 107 17.18 -7.88 -11.45
CA SER A 107 17.82 -9.06 -12.05
C SER A 107 18.62 -9.91 -11.06
N ASP A 108 19.04 -9.36 -9.94
CA ASP A 108 19.71 -10.05 -8.83
C ASP A 108 18.72 -10.76 -7.89
N GLY A 109 17.42 -10.60 -8.11
CA GLY A 109 16.36 -11.20 -7.31
C GLY A 109 16.12 -10.53 -5.96
N ILE A 110 16.82 -9.42 -5.66
CA ILE A 110 16.68 -8.69 -4.39
C ILE A 110 15.63 -7.58 -4.57
N PRO A 111 14.50 -7.63 -3.87
CA PRO A 111 13.47 -6.63 -4.03
C PRO A 111 13.92 -5.25 -3.55
N SER A 112 13.47 -4.20 -4.24
CA SER A 112 13.65 -2.82 -3.79
C SER A 112 12.82 -2.54 -2.53
N ALA A 113 13.23 -1.53 -1.74
CA ALA A 113 12.46 -1.05 -0.60
C ALA A 113 11.03 -0.71 -1.00
N SER A 114 10.84 0.05 -2.08
CA SER A 114 9.50 0.40 -2.59
C SER A 114 8.64 -0.83 -2.90
N ARG A 115 9.23 -1.92 -3.41
CA ARG A 115 8.50 -3.15 -3.66
C ARG A 115 8.07 -3.83 -2.35
N LEU A 116 8.95 -3.85 -1.35
CA LEU A 116 8.63 -4.39 -0.02
C LEU A 116 7.52 -3.59 0.66
N ASP A 117 7.56 -2.25 0.56
CA ASP A 117 6.52 -1.37 1.10
C ASP A 117 5.16 -1.61 0.41
N VAL A 118 5.15 -1.76 -0.91
CA VAL A 118 3.93 -2.08 -1.66
C VAL A 118 3.34 -3.41 -1.22
N LEU A 119 4.16 -4.46 -1.08
CA LEU A 119 3.72 -5.78 -0.64
C LEU A 119 3.19 -5.74 0.80
N SER A 120 3.90 -5.11 1.72
CA SER A 120 3.50 -5.03 3.13
C SER A 120 2.17 -4.28 3.28
N ASN A 121 2.09 -3.06 2.78
CA ASN A 121 0.87 -2.25 2.91
C ASN A 121 -0.31 -2.80 2.09
N GLY A 122 -0.05 -3.44 0.96
CA GLY A 122 -1.07 -4.15 0.19
C GLY A 122 -1.59 -5.40 0.90
N GLY A 123 -0.72 -6.10 1.65
CA GLY A 123 -1.11 -7.19 2.55
C GLY A 123 -2.10 -6.73 3.61
N TYR A 124 -1.84 -5.61 4.27
CA TYR A 124 -2.78 -4.99 5.22
C TYR A 124 -4.09 -4.57 4.57
N ALA A 125 -4.05 -4.06 3.33
CA ALA A 125 -5.28 -3.71 2.62
C ALA A 125 -6.15 -4.93 2.29
N LEU A 126 -5.54 -6.05 1.88
CA LEU A 126 -6.24 -7.31 1.65
C LEU A 126 -6.82 -7.89 2.95
N GLN A 127 -6.06 -7.83 4.05
CA GLN A 127 -6.53 -8.24 5.37
C GLN A 127 -7.73 -7.40 5.81
N ALA A 128 -7.65 -6.08 5.75
CA ALA A 128 -8.73 -5.19 6.14
C ALA A 128 -10.00 -5.41 5.29
N LEU A 129 -9.84 -5.71 3.98
CA LEU A 129 -10.95 -6.07 3.12
C LEU A 129 -11.57 -7.41 3.55
N ALA A 130 -10.75 -8.40 3.93
CA ALA A 130 -11.22 -9.69 4.43
C ALA A 130 -12.00 -9.54 5.73
N GLU A 131 -11.45 -8.81 6.70
CA GLU A 131 -12.08 -8.50 7.99
C GLU A 131 -13.42 -7.77 7.79
N PHE A 132 -13.44 -6.80 6.87
CA PHE A 132 -14.68 -6.08 6.55
C PHE A 132 -15.76 -7.00 6.00
N ILE A 133 -15.41 -7.91 5.08
CA ILE A 133 -16.37 -8.86 4.49
C ILE A 133 -16.83 -9.88 5.54
N ASP A 134 -15.95 -10.29 6.44
CA ASP A 134 -16.27 -11.24 7.51
C ASP A 134 -17.24 -10.63 8.52
N GLU A 135 -17.00 -9.39 8.94
CA GLU A 135 -17.83 -8.68 9.94
C GLU A 135 -19.20 -8.28 9.38
N TRP A 136 -19.24 -7.72 8.16
CA TRP A 136 -20.46 -7.13 7.60
C TRP A 136 -21.21 -8.07 6.66
N GLY A 137 -20.61 -9.23 6.34
CA GLY A 137 -21.11 -10.16 5.36
C GLY A 137 -21.12 -9.57 3.95
N THR A 138 -21.60 -10.35 2.99
CA THR A 138 -21.94 -9.85 1.67
C THR A 138 -23.30 -9.17 1.74
N MET A 139 -23.39 -8.01 2.39
CA MET A 139 -24.59 -7.18 2.29
C MET A 139 -25.00 -7.10 0.82
N GLU A 140 -26.30 -6.88 0.55
CA GLU A 140 -26.78 -6.69 -0.82
C GLU A 140 -25.99 -5.53 -1.45
N MET A 141 -24.84 -5.89 -2.03
CA MET A 141 -23.99 -4.93 -2.71
C MET A 141 -24.66 -4.48 -3.98
N ASP A 142 -24.69 -3.19 -4.21
CA ASP A 142 -25.23 -2.66 -5.46
C ASP A 142 -24.35 -3.10 -6.65
N ALA A 143 -24.89 -2.95 -7.85
CA ALA A 143 -24.20 -3.35 -9.07
C ALA A 143 -22.86 -2.61 -9.28
N ALA A 144 -22.71 -1.39 -8.73
CA ALA A 144 -21.50 -0.59 -8.85
C ALA A 144 -20.36 -1.18 -8.02
N CYS A 145 -20.64 -1.64 -6.79
CA CYS A 145 -19.67 -2.35 -5.95
C CYS A 145 -19.16 -3.63 -6.62
N ILE A 146 -20.08 -4.42 -7.19
CA ILE A 146 -19.74 -5.66 -7.89
C ILE A 146 -18.84 -5.36 -9.11
N ILE A 147 -19.20 -4.37 -9.94
CA ILE A 147 -18.42 -3.99 -11.13
C ILE A 147 -17.02 -3.50 -10.72
N THR A 148 -16.91 -2.73 -9.66
CA THR A 148 -15.62 -2.22 -9.17
C THR A 148 -14.73 -3.36 -8.71
N ALA A 149 -15.28 -4.32 -7.95
CA ALA A 149 -14.55 -5.51 -7.51
C ALA A 149 -14.10 -6.39 -8.69
N GLU A 150 -14.98 -6.63 -9.66
CA GLU A 150 -14.65 -7.42 -10.84
C GLU A 150 -13.54 -6.76 -11.68
N ARG A 151 -13.54 -5.43 -11.80
CA ARG A 151 -12.45 -4.68 -12.45
C ARG A 151 -11.13 -4.81 -11.69
N ALA A 152 -11.18 -4.92 -10.37
CA ALA A 152 -10.02 -5.20 -9.53
C ALA A 152 -9.58 -6.69 -9.56
N GLY A 153 -10.25 -7.54 -10.33
CA GLY A 153 -10.00 -8.98 -10.36
C GLY A 153 -10.56 -9.75 -9.16
N ILE A 154 -11.32 -9.09 -8.31
CA ILE A 154 -11.95 -9.67 -7.11
C ILE A 154 -13.36 -10.10 -7.48
N LYS A 155 -13.60 -11.41 -7.54
CA LYS A 155 -14.94 -11.96 -7.79
C LYS A 155 -15.74 -12.00 -6.49
N LEU A 156 -16.28 -10.88 -6.04
CA LEU A 156 -16.94 -10.72 -4.73
C LEU A 156 -18.01 -11.77 -4.43
N ARG A 157 -18.76 -12.24 -5.43
CA ARG A 157 -19.79 -13.30 -5.25
C ARG A 157 -19.22 -14.68 -4.95
N ALA A 158 -17.92 -14.89 -5.22
CA ALA A 158 -17.22 -16.14 -5.04
C ALA A 158 -16.01 -16.00 -4.10
N THR A 159 -15.69 -14.78 -3.67
CA THR A 159 -14.52 -14.52 -2.82
C THR A 159 -14.95 -14.65 -1.37
N LEU A 160 -14.51 -15.74 -0.75
CA LEU A 160 -14.61 -15.91 0.69
C LEU A 160 -13.54 -15.04 1.38
N PRO A 161 -13.80 -14.51 2.59
CA PRO A 161 -12.77 -13.83 3.39
C PRO A 161 -11.46 -14.61 3.46
N THR A 162 -11.55 -15.93 3.60
CA THR A 162 -10.40 -16.87 3.60
C THR A 162 -9.49 -16.68 2.37
N SER A 163 -10.06 -16.46 1.17
CA SER A 163 -9.25 -16.26 -0.04
C SER A 163 -8.45 -14.95 0.00
N LEU A 164 -9.00 -13.91 0.63
CA LEU A 164 -8.31 -12.62 0.79
C LEU A 164 -7.24 -12.71 1.87
N TYR A 165 -7.50 -13.39 2.98
CA TYR A 165 -6.49 -13.69 4.00
C TYR A 165 -5.33 -14.49 3.42
N MET A 166 -5.62 -15.52 2.60
CA MET A 166 -4.56 -16.28 1.91
C MET A 166 -3.74 -15.39 0.96
N ALA A 167 -4.38 -14.49 0.23
CA ALA A 167 -3.67 -13.54 -0.61
C ALA A 167 -2.80 -12.58 0.21
N ALA A 168 -3.28 -12.08 1.35
CA ALA A 168 -2.50 -11.26 2.28
C ALA A 168 -1.29 -12.02 2.81
N ALA A 169 -1.48 -13.27 3.26
CA ALA A 169 -0.39 -14.13 3.73
C ALA A 169 0.69 -14.33 2.66
N MET A 170 0.30 -14.58 1.40
CA MET A 170 1.26 -14.68 0.29
C MET A 170 2.04 -13.39 0.04
N TRP A 171 1.46 -12.23 0.29
CA TRP A 171 2.17 -10.96 0.16
C TRP A 171 3.16 -10.76 1.31
N PHE A 172 2.77 -11.05 2.56
CA PHE A 172 3.67 -11.00 3.72
C PHE A 172 4.81 -12.02 3.62
N GLU A 173 4.55 -13.23 3.11
CA GLU A 173 5.61 -14.20 2.83
C GLU A 173 6.66 -13.65 1.84
N GLN A 174 6.24 -12.95 0.78
CA GLN A 174 7.16 -12.29 -0.15
C GLN A 174 7.96 -11.15 0.52
N VAL A 175 7.36 -10.42 1.47
CA VAL A 175 8.06 -9.40 2.27
C VAL A 175 9.16 -10.05 3.11
N ILE A 176 8.85 -11.12 3.84
CA ILE A 176 9.79 -11.86 4.69
C ILE A 176 10.96 -12.37 3.86
N GLN A 177 10.67 -13.09 2.77
CA GLN A 177 11.69 -13.61 1.87
C GLN A 177 12.58 -12.48 1.31
N GLY A 178 12.00 -11.36 0.93
CA GLY A 178 12.73 -10.19 0.45
C GLY A 178 13.62 -9.56 1.53
N GLN A 179 13.11 -9.40 2.73
CA GLN A 179 13.87 -8.88 3.87
C GLN A 179 15.05 -9.80 4.23
N GLU A 180 14.85 -11.11 4.22
CA GLU A 180 15.92 -12.10 4.44
C GLU A 180 17.03 -11.97 3.41
N LEU A 181 16.68 -11.84 2.12
CA LEU A 181 17.68 -11.65 1.05
C LEU A 181 18.48 -10.36 1.22
N VAL A 182 17.85 -9.25 1.58
CA VAL A 182 18.53 -7.98 1.86
C VAL A 182 19.47 -8.11 3.05
N LEU A 183 19.05 -8.75 4.14
CA LEU A 183 19.88 -8.99 5.32
C LEU A 183 21.07 -9.90 5.00
N GLN A 184 20.87 -10.98 4.24
CA GLN A 184 21.95 -11.87 3.81
C GLN A 184 23.00 -11.11 2.97
N GLN A 185 22.56 -10.26 2.04
CA GLN A 185 23.46 -9.45 1.24
C GLN A 185 24.27 -8.45 2.10
N ALA A 186 23.63 -7.83 3.08
CA ALA A 186 24.31 -6.94 4.02
C ALA A 186 25.39 -7.67 4.84
N LEU A 187 25.07 -8.88 5.33
CA LEU A 187 26.02 -9.71 6.07
C LEU A 187 27.23 -10.11 5.23
N VAL A 188 27.02 -10.52 3.97
CA VAL A 188 28.12 -10.85 3.05
C VAL A 188 29.01 -9.64 2.80
N SER A 189 28.43 -8.46 2.65
CA SER A 189 29.19 -7.21 2.43
C SER A 189 30.04 -6.80 3.64
N ILE A 190 29.63 -7.15 4.86
CA ILE A 190 30.39 -6.89 6.10
C ILE A 190 31.54 -7.91 6.28
N THR A 191 31.31 -9.18 5.89
CA THR A 191 32.28 -10.27 6.12
C THR A 191 33.36 -10.35 5.05
N ASP A 192 33.10 -9.84 3.85
CA ASP A 192 34.10 -9.78 2.75
C ASP A 192 34.24 -8.35 2.21
N PRO A 193 35.18 -7.56 2.78
CA PRO A 193 35.43 -6.19 2.32
C PRO A 193 35.89 -6.10 0.86
N ASN A 194 36.34 -7.20 0.22
CA ASN A 194 36.69 -7.24 -1.19
C ASN A 194 35.41 -7.36 -2.09
N ALA A 195 34.34 -7.91 -1.57
CA ALA A 195 33.07 -7.98 -2.31
C ALA A 195 32.48 -6.57 -2.57
N ALA A 196 32.75 -5.61 -1.69
CA ALA A 196 32.34 -4.21 -1.86
C ALA A 196 33.05 -3.52 -3.06
N HIS A 197 34.22 -3.99 -3.47
CA HIS A 197 34.97 -3.42 -4.60
C HIS A 197 34.58 -4.01 -5.97
N MET A 198 33.81 -5.10 -6.02
CA MET A 198 33.35 -5.69 -7.28
C MET A 198 32.08 -5.01 -7.86
N LYS A 199 31.40 -4.19 -7.09
CA LYS A 199 30.40 -3.27 -7.64
C LYS A 199 31.17 -2.09 -8.24
N GLY A 200 31.45 -2.15 -9.56
CA GLY A 200 31.97 -1.01 -10.31
C GLY A 200 31.11 0.25 -10.05
N PRO A 201 31.68 1.44 -10.21
CA PRO A 201 30.94 2.66 -9.95
C PRO A 201 29.67 2.65 -10.79
N ILE A 202 28.53 2.63 -10.10
CA ILE A 202 27.27 2.96 -10.75
C ILE A 202 27.41 4.44 -11.13
N ILE A 203 27.94 4.67 -12.36
CA ILE A 203 27.91 5.98 -12.98
C ILE A 203 26.46 6.18 -13.42
N GLY A 204 25.71 6.81 -12.60
CA GLY A 204 24.33 7.11 -12.90
C GLY A 204 23.71 7.99 -11.84
N ASP A 205 23.74 9.27 -12.15
CA ASP A 205 22.87 10.34 -11.67
C ASP A 205 22.84 10.64 -10.15
N ASP A 206 23.28 11.85 -9.83
CA ASP A 206 23.54 12.47 -8.53
C ASP A 206 22.28 12.63 -7.62
N ARG A 207 21.49 11.59 -7.39
CA ARG A 207 20.25 11.77 -6.60
C ARG A 207 19.95 10.77 -5.49
N ASP A 208 20.74 9.73 -5.26
CA ASP A 208 20.32 8.67 -4.33
C ASP A 208 21.40 8.14 -3.37
N ASP A 209 22.28 8.98 -2.86
CA ASP A 209 23.11 8.59 -1.70
C ASP A 209 22.24 8.32 -0.44
N ASP A 210 21.07 8.98 -0.35
CA ASP A 210 20.11 8.77 0.74
C ASP A 210 19.33 7.44 0.61
N ALA A 211 19.15 6.91 -0.61
CA ALA A 211 18.35 5.68 -0.83
C ALA A 211 19.03 4.42 -0.29
N ALA A 212 20.37 4.33 -0.36
CA ALA A 212 21.10 3.18 0.15
C ALA A 212 21.10 3.13 1.69
N GLU A 213 21.18 4.30 2.34
CA GLU A 213 21.11 4.41 3.79
C GLU A 213 19.67 4.16 4.30
N TYR A 214 18.68 4.60 3.56
CA TYR A 214 17.27 4.35 3.83
C TYR A 214 16.91 2.87 3.73
N THR A 215 17.42 2.15 2.71
CA THR A 215 17.13 0.72 2.51
C THR A 215 17.72 -0.13 3.64
N THR A 216 18.92 0.18 4.13
CA THR A 216 19.53 -0.53 5.27
C THR A 216 18.85 -0.26 6.60
N SER A 217 18.18 0.90 6.76
CA SER A 217 17.43 1.21 7.98
C SER A 217 16.04 0.56 8.01
N LEU A 218 15.45 0.27 6.86
CA LEU A 218 14.11 -0.35 6.74
C LEU A 218 14.14 -1.87 6.98
N VAL A 219 15.26 -2.54 6.68
CA VAL A 219 15.39 -3.99 6.88
C VAL A 219 16.28 -4.25 8.07
N SER A 220 15.67 -4.49 9.20
CA SER A 220 16.32 -4.84 10.47
C SER A 220 15.78 -6.19 10.95
N PRO A 221 16.47 -6.87 11.89
CA PRO A 221 15.91 -8.03 12.56
C PRO A 221 14.53 -7.76 13.21
N SER A 222 14.30 -6.54 13.67
CA SER A 222 13.00 -6.13 14.24
C SER A 222 11.93 -6.04 13.19
N SER A 223 12.21 -5.43 12.01
CA SER A 223 11.23 -5.35 10.91
C SER A 223 10.89 -6.72 10.34
N LEU A 224 11.86 -7.65 10.30
CA LEU A 224 11.61 -9.04 9.92
C LEU A 224 10.69 -9.73 10.93
N LEU A 225 10.91 -9.53 12.23
CA LEU A 225 10.06 -10.09 13.28
C LEU A 225 8.62 -9.52 13.20
N GLU A 226 8.46 -8.23 12.95
CA GLU A 226 7.16 -7.61 12.72
C GLU A 226 6.43 -8.27 11.54
N SER A 227 7.10 -8.42 10.40
CA SER A 227 6.52 -9.09 9.22
C SER A 227 6.12 -10.55 9.49
N LEU A 228 6.90 -11.29 10.27
CA LEU A 228 6.55 -12.64 10.71
C LEU A 228 5.32 -12.66 11.62
N CYS A 229 5.20 -11.69 12.53
CA CYS A 229 4.02 -11.55 13.38
C CYS A 229 2.77 -11.24 12.55
N ASP A 230 2.89 -10.39 11.54
CA ASP A 230 1.78 -10.05 10.65
C ASP A 230 1.29 -11.27 9.86
N GLU A 231 2.21 -12.07 9.32
CA GLU A 231 1.86 -13.31 8.63
C GLU A 231 1.15 -14.30 9.57
N VAL A 232 1.68 -14.49 10.77
CA VAL A 232 1.05 -15.37 11.79
C VAL A 232 -0.35 -14.88 12.15
N ASN A 233 -0.56 -13.58 12.31
CA ASN A 233 -1.88 -13.01 12.61
C ASN A 233 -2.90 -13.31 11.51
N VAL A 234 -2.48 -13.24 10.25
CA VAL A 234 -3.33 -13.60 9.10
C VAL A 234 -3.70 -15.10 9.14
N TYR A 235 -2.74 -15.99 9.40
CA TYR A 235 -3.04 -17.43 9.53
C TYR A 235 -3.97 -17.72 10.71
N LEU A 236 -3.82 -17.03 11.83
CA LEU A 236 -4.72 -17.17 12.98
C LEU A 236 -6.16 -16.73 12.64
N ALA A 237 -6.33 -15.75 11.78
CA ALA A 237 -7.64 -15.32 11.30
C ALA A 237 -8.33 -16.36 10.37
N ILE A 238 -7.53 -17.18 9.66
CA ILE A 238 -8.05 -18.25 8.79
C ILE A 238 -8.53 -19.47 9.58
N LEU A 239 -7.87 -19.81 10.69
CA LEU A 239 -8.12 -21.05 11.43
C LEU A 239 -9.58 -21.27 11.88
N PRO A 240 -10.31 -20.28 12.42
CA PRO A 240 -11.71 -20.45 12.80
C PRO A 240 -12.62 -20.79 11.62
N GLN A 241 -12.34 -20.21 10.44
CA GLN A 241 -13.17 -20.38 9.25
C GLN A 241 -13.07 -21.78 8.63
N THR A 242 -11.97 -22.49 8.87
CA THR A 242 -11.79 -23.86 8.34
C THR A 242 -12.53 -24.92 9.17
N HIS A 243 -12.81 -24.64 10.44
CA HIS A 243 -13.56 -25.57 11.31
C HIS A 243 -15.06 -25.60 10.99
N ASP A 244 -15.66 -24.45 10.66
CA ASP A 244 -17.10 -24.37 10.36
C ASP A 244 -17.45 -25.05 9.02
N SER A 245 -16.50 -25.15 8.08
CA SER A 245 -16.72 -25.80 6.77
C SER A 245 -16.85 -27.33 6.89
N HIS A 246 -16.24 -27.95 7.88
CA HIS A 246 -16.32 -29.41 8.09
C HIS A 246 -17.61 -29.89 8.79
N GLU A 247 -18.29 -29.02 9.53
CA GLU A 247 -19.58 -29.36 10.14
C GLU A 247 -20.74 -29.34 9.14
N LEU A 248 -20.62 -28.58 8.02
CA LEU A 248 -21.66 -28.52 6.99
C LEU A 248 -21.63 -29.68 5.99
N GLU A 249 -20.54 -30.43 5.90
CA GLU A 249 -20.46 -31.63 5.03
C GLU A 249 -20.94 -32.92 5.74
N SER A 250 -21.30 -32.86 7.02
CA SER A 250 -21.71 -34.01 7.82
C SER A 250 -23.22 -34.09 8.14
N VAL A 251 -24.06 -33.28 7.46
CA VAL A 251 -25.53 -33.31 7.50
C VAL A 251 -26.09 -33.63 6.12
#